data_50b1c47ba200103ad27e8b3cbab3f983
#
_entry.id   50b1c47ba200103ad27e8b3cbab3f983
#
_cell.length_a   1.000
_cell.length_b   1.000
_cell.length_c   1.000
_cell.angle_alpha   90.00
_cell.angle_beta   90.00
_cell.angle_gamma   90.00
#
_symmetry.space_group_name_H-M   'P 1'
#
loop_
_entity.id
_entity.type
_entity.pdbx_description
1 polymer ?
#
loop_
_entity_poly.entity_id
_entity_poly.type
_entity_poly.pdbx_seq_one_letter_code
_entity_poly.pdbx_strand_id
1 'polypeptide(L)'
;MVTRPLNSGRLQAVVFVLVCAAFVNIYITQPILSVLEVEFNASILHVSFSVSAVLLGIALANLPFGWLADRWPVGRLVLLGGTVIALAGLVCSWTDNLSVLIAARFVQGAFVPALTSCLAAHLARLLPLSSLNVVMGTYVAATVLGGMLSRLLGGYVVPPSHWRWAFVVAAATVMLAVLVAWRELRYAPAPPRAHRDIVTFRTLLSQRALWLSYLCGAAGQAVFSPVFNYMPYRLAEKPFELSTEQTSLVYLVYLVGIVMGPGAGRIANRFGSGRTLIGGALVLAMALLLLLVPSVPAVVIALVLVCGGFFTVHAAAVGALNRKLTHGQGRANAIYVLGYYLGAWFGITWAAWVYQHGGWSALIGCAVLLVSVPLTAGLLERRAERRPLQHGATASVVD
;
A
#
# COMPACT_ATOMS: atom_id res chain seq x y z
N MET A 1 16.59 33.25 11.35
CA MET A 1 15.17 32.86 11.55
C MET A 1 15.17 31.64 12.45
N VAL A 2 14.66 31.77 13.67
CA VAL A 2 14.64 30.70 14.67
C VAL A 2 13.65 29.64 14.23
N THR A 3 14.16 28.48 13.81
CA THR A 3 13.34 27.29 13.57
C THR A 3 12.76 26.85 14.91
N ARG A 4 11.46 27.05 15.11
CA ARG A 4 10.76 26.46 16.27
C ARG A 4 10.97 24.92 16.21
N PRO A 5 11.55 24.31 17.25
CA PRO A 5 11.62 22.86 17.31
C PRO A 5 10.19 22.33 17.28
N LEU A 6 9.82 21.58 16.23
CA LEU A 6 8.54 20.93 16.15
C LEU A 6 8.43 19.97 17.35
N ASN A 7 7.43 20.21 18.21
CA ASN A 7 7.12 19.28 19.30
C ASN A 7 6.83 17.92 18.67
N SER A 8 7.54 16.88 19.11
CA SER A 8 7.46 15.51 18.53
C SER A 8 6.01 15.02 18.37
N GLY A 9 5.14 15.27 19.36
CA GLY A 9 3.74 14.89 19.31
C GLY A 9 2.94 15.64 18.23
N ARG A 10 3.23 16.93 18.01
CA ARG A 10 2.56 17.73 16.98
C ARG A 10 2.97 17.28 15.58
N LEU A 11 4.23 16.98 15.39
CA LEU A 11 4.73 16.41 14.12
C LEU A 11 4.07 15.06 13.81
N GLN A 12 3.98 14.17 14.81
CA GLN A 12 3.30 12.89 14.67
C GLN A 12 1.83 13.06 14.27
N ALA A 13 1.10 13.99 14.91
CA ALA A 13 -0.30 14.27 14.59
C ALA A 13 -0.45 14.79 13.14
N VAL A 14 0.40 15.71 12.70
CA VAL A 14 0.40 16.23 11.32
C VAL A 14 0.66 15.12 10.32
N VAL A 15 1.66 14.29 10.56
CA VAL A 15 2.00 13.13 9.70
C VAL A 15 0.82 12.16 9.63
N PHE A 16 0.24 11.82 10.79
CA PHE A 16 -0.90 10.91 10.85
C PHE A 16 -2.09 11.41 10.05
N VAL A 17 -2.51 12.65 10.30
CA VAL A 17 -3.69 13.24 9.64
C VAL A 17 -3.46 13.38 8.13
N LEU A 18 -2.28 13.84 7.70
CA LEU A 18 -1.98 14.02 6.28
C LEU A 18 -1.95 12.70 5.52
N VAL A 19 -1.26 11.69 6.06
CA VAL A 19 -1.14 10.37 5.43
C VAL A 19 -2.50 9.65 5.43
N CYS A 20 -3.23 9.70 6.54
CA CYS A 20 -4.57 9.15 6.63
C CYS A 20 -5.50 9.78 5.58
N ALA A 21 -5.53 11.11 5.47
CA ALA A 21 -6.34 11.83 4.49
C ALA A 21 -5.94 11.50 3.03
N ALA A 22 -4.64 11.32 2.75
CA ALA A 22 -4.18 10.86 1.43
C ALA A 22 -4.75 9.47 1.10
N PHE A 23 -4.69 8.53 2.06
CA PHE A 23 -5.17 7.17 1.87
C PHE A 23 -6.69 7.06 1.84
N VAL A 24 -7.45 7.97 2.48
CA VAL A 24 -8.91 8.06 2.34
C VAL A 24 -9.33 8.24 0.89
N ASN A 25 -8.52 8.88 0.06
CA ASN A 25 -8.83 9.09 -1.36
C ASN A 25 -8.56 7.89 -2.27
N ILE A 26 -7.86 6.81 -1.80
CA ILE A 26 -7.38 5.75 -2.69
C ILE A 26 -8.47 4.74 -3.06
N TYR A 27 -9.25 4.26 -2.08
CA TYR A 27 -10.10 3.08 -2.26
C TYR A 27 -11.60 3.36 -2.22
N ILE A 28 -12.06 4.61 -2.39
CA ILE A 28 -13.47 5.02 -2.27
C ILE A 28 -14.38 4.20 -3.18
N THR A 29 -13.95 3.91 -4.41
CA THR A 29 -14.76 3.17 -5.39
C THR A 29 -14.80 1.67 -5.16
N GLN A 30 -13.91 1.12 -4.33
CA GLN A 30 -13.79 -0.33 -4.16
C GLN A 30 -15.09 -1.00 -3.63
N PRO A 31 -15.78 -0.48 -2.60
CA PRO A 31 -17.01 -1.09 -2.11
C PRO A 31 -18.22 -0.91 -3.02
N ILE A 32 -18.20 0.07 -3.91
CA ILE A 32 -19.33 0.46 -4.77
C ILE A 32 -19.14 0.07 -6.24
N LEU A 33 -18.22 -0.85 -6.56
CA LEU A 33 -17.96 -1.25 -7.95
C LEU A 33 -19.21 -1.75 -8.66
N SER A 34 -20.05 -2.52 -7.97
CA SER A 34 -21.33 -2.99 -8.53
C SER A 34 -22.33 -1.86 -8.82
N VAL A 35 -22.33 -0.81 -8.01
CA VAL A 35 -23.13 0.40 -8.23
C VAL A 35 -22.63 1.14 -9.48
N LEU A 36 -21.31 1.30 -9.63
CA LEU A 36 -20.71 1.94 -10.79
C LEU A 36 -20.94 1.13 -12.07
N GLU A 37 -20.95 -0.20 -11.99
CA GLU A 37 -21.24 -1.09 -13.11
C GLU A 37 -22.63 -0.83 -13.68
N VAL A 38 -23.63 -0.73 -12.81
CA VAL A 38 -25.02 -0.43 -13.20
C VAL A 38 -25.14 1.00 -13.72
N GLU A 39 -24.59 1.99 -13.02
CA GLU A 39 -24.73 3.41 -13.35
C GLU A 39 -24.08 3.77 -14.70
N PHE A 40 -22.87 3.24 -14.94
CA PHE A 40 -22.14 3.52 -16.18
C PHE A 40 -22.40 2.49 -17.29
N ASN A 41 -23.26 1.50 -17.05
CA ASN A 41 -23.52 0.37 -17.96
C ASN A 41 -22.21 -0.24 -18.49
N ALA A 42 -21.30 -0.56 -17.60
CA ALA A 42 -19.94 -0.97 -17.90
C ALA A 42 -19.62 -2.36 -17.32
N SER A 43 -18.62 -3.04 -17.84
CA SER A 43 -18.20 -4.34 -17.33
C SER A 43 -17.41 -4.21 -16.02
N ILE A 44 -17.37 -5.29 -15.22
CA ILE A 44 -16.55 -5.42 -14.00
C ILE A 44 -15.10 -4.97 -14.24
N LEU A 45 -14.52 -5.35 -15.40
CA LEU A 45 -13.17 -4.94 -15.77
C LEU A 45 -13.05 -3.42 -15.89
N HIS A 46 -13.98 -2.77 -16.59
CA HIS A 46 -13.92 -1.32 -16.80
C HIS A 46 -14.11 -0.54 -15.50
N VAL A 47 -15.07 -0.91 -14.64
CA VAL A 47 -15.26 -0.21 -13.36
C VAL A 47 -14.10 -0.46 -12.38
N SER A 48 -13.46 -1.63 -12.46
CA SER A 48 -12.27 -1.94 -11.64
C SER A 48 -11.08 -1.03 -11.95
N PHE A 49 -11.01 -0.41 -13.15
CA PHE A 49 -10.02 0.61 -13.44
C PHE A 49 -10.19 1.86 -12.56
N SER A 50 -11.38 2.13 -12.02
CA SER A 50 -11.55 3.23 -11.05
C SER A 50 -10.75 3.04 -9.76
N VAL A 51 -10.39 1.82 -9.41
CA VAL A 51 -9.49 1.48 -8.28
C VAL A 51 -8.06 1.30 -8.79
N SER A 52 -7.84 0.46 -9.81
CA SER A 52 -6.51 0.09 -10.24
C SER A 52 -5.73 1.24 -10.88
N ALA A 53 -6.40 2.22 -11.53
CA ALA A 53 -5.76 3.41 -12.08
C ALA A 53 -5.08 4.29 -11.01
N VAL A 54 -5.67 4.37 -9.80
CA VAL A 54 -5.03 5.08 -8.67
C VAL A 54 -3.71 4.41 -8.31
N LEU A 55 -3.72 3.08 -8.21
CA LEU A 55 -2.53 2.30 -7.84
C LEU A 55 -1.44 2.40 -8.91
N LEU A 56 -1.83 2.39 -10.19
CA LEU A 56 -0.92 2.64 -11.30
C LEU A 56 -0.32 4.05 -11.23
N GLY A 57 -1.15 5.07 -10.96
CA GLY A 57 -0.70 6.44 -10.77
C GLY A 57 0.34 6.55 -9.65
N ILE A 58 0.08 5.94 -8.49
CA ILE A 58 1.04 5.90 -7.36
C ILE A 58 2.34 5.22 -7.79
N ALA A 59 2.24 4.06 -8.45
CA ALA A 59 3.40 3.30 -8.90
C ALA A 59 4.32 4.14 -9.80
N LEU A 60 3.77 4.70 -10.86
CA LEU A 60 4.54 5.45 -11.87
C LEU A 60 5.09 6.77 -11.32
N ALA A 61 4.34 7.45 -10.46
CA ALA A 61 4.73 8.74 -9.91
C ALA A 61 5.68 8.64 -8.71
N ASN A 62 5.80 7.48 -8.07
CA ASN A 62 6.63 7.34 -6.86
C ASN A 62 8.10 7.70 -7.09
N LEU A 63 8.70 7.27 -8.21
CA LEU A 63 10.08 7.61 -8.55
C LEU A 63 10.27 9.09 -8.93
N PRO A 64 9.45 9.70 -9.80
CA PRO A 64 9.49 11.14 -10.05
C PRO A 64 9.34 11.99 -8.80
N PHE A 65 8.40 11.67 -7.91
CA PHE A 65 8.24 12.41 -6.66
C PHE A 65 9.40 12.18 -5.67
N GLY A 66 10.02 11.00 -5.67
CA GLY A 66 11.28 10.78 -4.95
C GLY A 66 12.39 11.74 -5.42
N TRP A 67 12.53 11.91 -6.75
CA TRP A 67 13.47 12.87 -7.33
C TRP A 67 13.09 14.35 -7.00
N LEU A 68 11.80 14.68 -7.00
CA LEU A 68 11.30 15.99 -6.60
C LEU A 68 11.57 16.30 -5.13
N ALA A 69 11.41 15.29 -4.25
CA ALA A 69 11.67 15.42 -2.81
C ALA A 69 13.11 15.80 -2.47
N ASP A 70 14.06 15.51 -3.38
CA ASP A 70 15.47 15.91 -3.24
C ASP A 70 15.76 17.34 -3.70
N ARG A 71 14.78 18.03 -4.30
CA ARG A 71 14.97 19.35 -4.92
C ARG A 71 14.02 20.43 -4.41
N TRP A 72 12.79 20.04 -4.06
CA TRP A 72 11.75 20.98 -3.68
C TRP A 72 11.44 20.90 -2.20
N PRO A 73 11.10 22.05 -1.57
CA PRO A 73 10.62 22.06 -0.19
C PRO A 73 9.37 21.19 -0.04
N VAL A 74 9.35 20.33 0.98
CA VAL A 74 8.26 19.38 1.23
C VAL A 74 6.90 20.07 1.36
N GLY A 75 6.84 21.25 1.96
CA GLY A 75 5.59 22.01 2.11
C GLY A 75 4.95 22.39 0.76
N ARG A 76 5.75 22.71 -0.27
CA ARG A 76 5.25 22.99 -1.63
C ARG A 76 4.73 21.72 -2.31
N LEU A 77 5.43 20.60 -2.15
CA LEU A 77 5.02 19.32 -2.69
C LEU A 77 3.70 18.85 -2.07
N VAL A 78 3.56 18.97 -0.75
CA VAL A 78 2.34 18.63 -0.02
C VAL A 78 1.17 19.50 -0.47
N LEU A 79 1.37 20.82 -0.60
CA LEU A 79 0.32 21.75 -1.07
C LEU A 79 -0.12 21.41 -2.49
N LEU A 80 0.84 21.28 -3.42
CA LEU A 80 0.56 20.91 -4.81
C LEU A 80 -0.18 19.57 -4.90
N GLY A 81 0.37 18.53 -4.26
CA GLY A 81 -0.18 17.19 -4.32
C GLY A 81 -1.60 17.13 -3.76
N GLY A 82 -1.82 17.72 -2.59
CA GLY A 82 -3.15 17.71 -1.97
C GLY A 82 -4.19 18.51 -2.76
N THR A 83 -3.79 19.66 -3.32
CA THR A 83 -4.68 20.45 -4.20
C THR A 83 -5.08 19.64 -5.43
N VAL A 84 -4.13 18.98 -6.10
CA VAL A 84 -4.45 18.17 -7.29
C VAL A 84 -5.32 16.97 -6.92
N ILE A 85 -5.05 16.27 -5.81
CA ILE A 85 -5.88 15.16 -5.33
C ILE A 85 -7.31 15.63 -5.06
N ALA A 86 -7.49 16.78 -4.39
CA ALA A 86 -8.80 17.33 -4.09
C ALA A 86 -9.56 17.73 -5.37
N LEU A 87 -8.92 18.46 -6.29
CA LEU A 87 -9.53 18.85 -7.56
C LEU A 87 -9.93 17.65 -8.42
N ALA A 88 -9.05 16.66 -8.54
CA ALA A 88 -9.37 15.41 -9.24
C ALA A 88 -10.51 14.64 -8.55
N GLY A 89 -10.58 14.69 -7.20
CA GLY A 89 -11.72 14.16 -6.44
C GLY A 89 -13.04 14.86 -6.76
N LEU A 90 -13.03 16.19 -6.90
CA LEU A 90 -14.21 16.93 -7.33
C LEU A 90 -14.61 16.59 -8.77
N VAL A 91 -13.66 16.35 -9.67
CA VAL A 91 -13.97 15.85 -11.03
C VAL A 91 -14.64 14.47 -10.94
N CYS A 92 -14.14 13.57 -10.07
CA CYS A 92 -14.79 12.27 -9.85
C CYS A 92 -16.23 12.41 -9.32
N SER A 93 -16.50 13.41 -8.49
CA SER A 93 -17.86 13.63 -7.94
C SER A 93 -18.86 14.18 -8.96
N TRP A 94 -18.37 14.77 -10.04
CA TRP A 94 -19.23 15.49 -11.00
C TRP A 94 -19.41 14.79 -12.34
N THR A 95 -18.51 13.86 -12.68
CA THR A 95 -18.53 13.24 -14.01
C THR A 95 -19.59 12.15 -14.15
N ASP A 96 -20.24 12.14 -15.32
CA ASP A 96 -21.11 11.05 -15.77
C ASP A 96 -20.42 10.13 -16.81
N ASN A 97 -19.10 10.28 -16.97
CA ASN A 97 -18.32 9.51 -17.91
C ASN A 97 -17.27 8.68 -17.15
N LEU A 98 -17.36 7.35 -17.27
CA LEU A 98 -16.45 6.42 -16.59
C LEU A 98 -14.99 6.63 -16.99
N SER A 99 -14.68 6.95 -18.25
CA SER A 99 -13.30 7.20 -18.69
C SER A 99 -12.71 8.44 -18.03
N VAL A 100 -13.51 9.51 -17.86
CA VAL A 100 -13.10 10.72 -17.13
C VAL A 100 -12.89 10.40 -15.66
N LEU A 101 -13.77 9.61 -15.05
CA LEU A 101 -13.61 9.14 -13.67
C LEU A 101 -12.30 8.37 -13.52
N ILE A 102 -12.01 7.41 -14.40
CA ILE A 102 -10.76 6.61 -14.38
C ILE A 102 -9.52 7.52 -14.55
N ALA A 103 -9.56 8.48 -15.48
CA ALA A 103 -8.47 9.42 -15.69
C ALA A 103 -8.23 10.32 -14.46
N ALA A 104 -9.29 10.84 -13.85
CA ALA A 104 -9.20 11.63 -12.62
C ALA A 104 -8.66 10.78 -11.46
N ARG A 105 -9.06 9.51 -11.36
CA ARG A 105 -8.53 8.55 -10.38
C ARG A 105 -7.04 8.28 -10.60
N PHE A 106 -6.58 8.15 -11.84
CA PHE A 106 -5.15 8.04 -12.14
C PHE A 106 -4.38 9.29 -11.69
N VAL A 107 -4.92 10.48 -11.97
CA VAL A 107 -4.31 11.75 -11.51
C VAL A 107 -4.27 11.81 -9.99
N GLN A 108 -5.35 11.45 -9.27
CA GLN A 108 -5.31 11.35 -7.81
C GLN A 108 -4.14 10.46 -7.34
N GLY A 109 -4.03 9.26 -7.92
CA GLY A 109 -2.95 8.33 -7.61
C GLY A 109 -1.56 8.90 -7.88
N ALA A 110 -1.38 9.55 -9.02
CA ALA A 110 -0.10 10.14 -9.41
C ALA A 110 0.40 11.22 -8.42
N PHE A 111 -0.48 11.88 -7.68
CA PHE A 111 -0.11 12.90 -6.71
C PHE A 111 -0.07 12.42 -5.25
N VAL A 112 -0.52 11.21 -4.93
CA VAL A 112 -0.40 10.61 -3.58
C VAL A 112 1.05 10.60 -3.08
N PRO A 113 2.09 10.26 -3.88
CA PRO A 113 3.48 10.26 -3.43
C PRO A 113 3.98 11.62 -2.91
N ALA A 114 3.38 12.72 -3.33
CA ALA A 114 3.69 14.05 -2.80
C ALA A 114 3.40 14.17 -1.30
N LEU A 115 2.31 13.52 -0.83
CA LEU A 115 1.87 13.53 0.56
C LEU A 115 2.49 12.39 1.37
N THR A 116 2.98 11.35 0.72
CA THR A 116 3.46 10.13 1.36
C THR A 116 4.97 9.97 1.22
N SER A 117 5.48 9.65 0.05
CA SER A 117 6.91 9.37 -0.17
C SER A 117 7.80 10.60 0.07
N CYS A 118 7.35 11.80 -0.36
CA CYS A 118 8.10 13.04 -0.11
C CYS A 118 8.15 13.40 1.37
N LEU A 119 7.03 13.19 2.09
CA LEU A 119 6.97 13.40 3.54
C LEU A 119 7.88 12.42 4.27
N ALA A 120 7.81 11.13 3.95
CA ALA A 120 8.67 10.10 4.56
C ALA A 120 10.16 10.39 4.33
N ALA A 121 10.55 10.80 3.11
CA ALA A 121 11.91 11.21 2.80
C ALA A 121 12.37 12.45 3.58
N HIS A 122 11.48 13.41 3.78
CA HIS A 122 11.75 14.61 4.59
C HIS A 122 11.97 14.26 6.07
N LEU A 123 11.11 13.42 6.64
CA LEU A 123 11.20 12.95 8.03
C LEU A 123 12.49 12.17 8.29
N ALA A 124 12.86 11.29 7.35
CA ALA A 124 14.09 10.50 7.44
C ALA A 124 15.36 11.35 7.47
N ARG A 125 15.32 12.56 6.92
CA ARG A 125 16.46 13.52 6.95
C ARG A 125 16.52 14.37 8.21
N LEU A 126 15.36 14.65 8.82
CA LEU A 126 15.28 15.57 9.95
C LEU A 126 15.36 14.90 11.31
N LEU A 127 14.89 13.67 11.41
CA LEU A 127 14.71 13.01 12.70
C LEU A 127 15.86 12.05 13.01
N PRO A 128 16.33 12.01 14.26
CA PRO A 128 17.22 10.95 14.73
C PRO A 128 16.47 9.59 14.68
N LEU A 129 17.23 8.51 14.53
CA LEU A 129 16.66 7.15 14.32
C LEU A 129 15.62 6.75 15.37
N SER A 130 15.81 7.12 16.63
CA SER A 130 14.88 6.82 17.72
C SER A 130 13.51 7.45 17.50
N SER A 131 13.45 8.72 17.13
CA SER A 131 12.22 9.45 16.85
C SER A 131 11.63 9.06 15.50
N LEU A 132 12.47 8.79 14.49
CA LEU A 132 12.06 8.38 13.16
C LEU A 132 11.26 7.08 13.21
N ASN A 133 11.71 6.07 13.97
CA ASN A 133 11.02 4.79 14.09
C ASN A 133 9.59 4.95 14.65
N VAL A 134 9.40 5.83 15.63
CA VAL A 134 8.07 6.12 16.21
C VAL A 134 7.18 6.81 15.20
N VAL A 135 7.69 7.83 14.51
CA VAL A 135 6.93 8.59 13.50
C VAL A 135 6.59 7.71 12.30
N MET A 136 7.49 6.83 11.86
CA MET A 136 7.21 5.88 10.78
C MET A 136 6.20 4.81 11.20
N GLY A 137 6.18 4.38 12.46
CA GLY A 137 5.10 3.55 13.00
C GLY A 137 3.74 4.24 12.92
N THR A 138 3.67 5.51 13.30
CA THR A 138 2.47 6.37 13.16
C THR A 138 2.05 6.51 11.68
N TYR A 139 3.01 6.69 10.79
CA TYR A 139 2.80 6.75 9.35
C TYR A 139 2.13 5.46 8.82
N VAL A 140 2.66 4.30 9.18
CA VAL A 140 2.09 3.00 8.76
C VAL A 140 0.67 2.82 9.30
N ALA A 141 0.43 3.14 10.57
CA ALA A 141 -0.91 3.10 11.15
C ALA A 141 -1.90 4.02 10.39
N ALA A 142 -1.44 5.22 10.00
CA ALA A 142 -2.23 6.16 9.22
C ALA A 142 -2.58 5.62 7.82
N THR A 143 -1.66 4.91 7.14
CA THR A 143 -1.96 4.29 5.83
C THR A 143 -3.03 3.23 5.92
N VAL A 144 -2.97 2.37 6.94
CA VAL A 144 -3.96 1.30 7.16
C VAL A 144 -5.31 1.88 7.53
N LEU A 145 -5.34 2.83 8.49
CA LEU A 145 -6.57 3.48 8.93
C LEU A 145 -7.21 4.28 7.78
N GLY A 146 -6.43 5.07 7.05
CA GLY A 146 -6.92 5.84 5.90
C GLY A 146 -7.50 4.96 4.81
N GLY A 147 -6.83 3.84 4.50
CA GLY A 147 -7.31 2.84 3.53
C GLY A 147 -8.61 2.15 3.98
N MET A 148 -8.78 1.89 5.26
CA MET A 148 -10.03 1.39 5.83
C MET A 148 -11.14 2.43 5.76
N LEU A 149 -10.85 3.66 6.24
CA LEU A 149 -11.83 4.76 6.24
C LEU A 149 -12.28 5.12 4.83
N SER A 150 -11.40 5.02 3.83
CA SER A 150 -11.73 5.18 2.41
C SER A 150 -12.90 4.28 1.98
N ARG A 151 -12.82 3.01 2.35
CA ARG A 151 -13.82 1.99 2.00
C ARG A 151 -15.11 2.18 2.78
N LEU A 152 -15.00 2.48 4.07
CA LEU A 152 -16.18 2.77 4.90
C LEU A 152 -16.88 4.04 4.43
N LEU A 153 -16.13 5.07 4.03
CA LEU A 153 -16.71 6.31 3.47
C LEU A 153 -17.47 6.03 2.17
N GLY A 154 -16.86 5.25 1.26
CA GLY A 154 -17.45 4.97 -0.05
C GLY A 154 -18.65 4.03 -0.03
N GLY A 155 -18.76 3.13 0.96
CA GLY A 155 -19.79 2.10 0.92
C GLY A 155 -20.70 2.00 2.15
N TYR A 156 -20.37 2.71 3.26
CA TYR A 156 -21.15 2.66 4.49
C TYR A 156 -21.60 4.05 4.97
N VAL A 157 -20.67 5.01 5.10
CA VAL A 157 -20.95 6.34 5.63
C VAL A 157 -21.77 7.17 4.65
N VAL A 158 -21.41 7.11 3.36
CA VAL A 158 -22.18 7.72 2.29
C VAL A 158 -23.03 6.63 1.63
N PRO A 159 -24.36 6.77 1.55
CA PRO A 159 -25.19 5.80 0.88
C PRO A 159 -24.72 5.54 -0.56
N PRO A 160 -24.71 4.27 -1.03
CA PRO A 160 -24.20 3.93 -2.37
C PRO A 160 -24.90 4.67 -3.51
N SER A 161 -26.18 5.00 -3.34
CA SER A 161 -26.95 5.84 -4.30
C SER A 161 -26.44 7.29 -4.39
N HIS A 162 -25.65 7.74 -3.43
CA HIS A 162 -25.08 9.08 -3.38
C HIS A 162 -23.55 9.06 -3.34
N TRP A 163 -22.92 8.04 -3.89
CA TRP A 163 -21.47 7.78 -3.83
C TRP A 163 -20.59 8.99 -4.22
N ARG A 164 -21.11 9.89 -5.05
CA ARG A 164 -20.41 11.12 -5.46
C ARG A 164 -20.03 11.99 -4.27
N TRP A 165 -20.85 12.03 -3.21
CA TRP A 165 -20.54 12.76 -1.99
C TRP A 165 -19.34 12.21 -1.23
N ALA A 166 -19.03 10.93 -1.35
CA ALA A 166 -17.84 10.36 -0.75
C ALA A 166 -16.57 11.03 -1.29
N PHE A 167 -16.53 11.36 -2.58
CA PHE A 167 -15.43 12.10 -3.18
C PHE A 167 -15.36 13.55 -2.70
N VAL A 168 -16.51 14.22 -2.51
CA VAL A 168 -16.55 15.58 -1.97
C VAL A 168 -16.00 15.61 -0.55
N VAL A 169 -16.44 14.68 0.30
CA VAL A 169 -15.96 14.55 1.69
C VAL A 169 -14.46 14.23 1.72
N ALA A 170 -14.00 13.32 0.89
CA ALA A 170 -12.58 12.96 0.81
C ALA A 170 -11.72 14.13 0.29
N ALA A 171 -12.20 14.88 -0.71
CA ALA A 171 -11.53 16.08 -1.23
C ALA A 171 -11.44 17.17 -0.15
N ALA A 172 -12.51 17.42 0.57
CA ALA A 172 -12.52 18.37 1.70
C ALA A 172 -11.56 17.92 2.82
N THR A 173 -11.55 16.63 3.15
CA THR A 173 -10.68 16.05 4.18
C THR A 173 -9.21 16.20 3.82
N VAL A 174 -8.81 15.86 2.58
CA VAL A 174 -7.41 15.98 2.15
C VAL A 174 -7.00 17.45 2.05
N MET A 175 -7.87 18.35 1.58
CA MET A 175 -7.57 19.79 1.52
C MET A 175 -7.34 20.37 2.91
N LEU A 176 -8.21 20.05 3.87
CA LEU A 176 -8.07 20.50 5.27
C LEU A 176 -6.77 19.98 5.89
N ALA A 177 -6.48 18.68 5.71
CA ALA A 177 -5.24 18.07 6.20
C ALA A 177 -3.99 18.74 5.61
N VAL A 178 -4.03 19.04 4.31
CA VAL A 178 -2.94 19.71 3.59
C VAL A 178 -2.74 21.14 4.08
N LEU A 179 -3.80 21.91 4.29
CA LEU A 179 -3.72 23.27 4.81
C LEU A 179 -3.14 23.32 6.22
N VAL A 180 -3.53 22.36 7.09
CA VAL A 180 -2.95 22.20 8.43
C VAL A 180 -1.46 21.82 8.31
N ALA A 181 -1.12 20.82 7.52
CA ALA A 181 0.25 20.38 7.33
C ALA A 181 1.13 21.47 6.68
N TRP A 182 0.60 22.22 5.71
CA TRP A 182 1.32 23.30 5.06
C TRP A 182 1.70 24.42 6.01
N ARG A 183 0.86 24.78 6.97
CA ARG A 183 1.20 25.77 8.01
C ARG A 183 2.46 25.40 8.81
N GLU A 184 2.68 24.11 9.04
CA GLU A 184 3.84 23.60 9.75
C GLU A 184 5.06 23.41 8.82
N LEU A 185 4.82 22.96 7.57
CA LEU A 185 5.87 22.56 6.63
C LEU A 185 6.34 23.66 5.67
N ARG A 186 5.63 24.81 5.57
CA ARG A 186 5.96 25.88 4.63
C ARG A 186 7.34 26.50 4.83
N TYR A 187 7.84 26.47 6.07
CA TYR A 187 9.16 26.99 6.42
C TYR A 187 10.23 25.89 6.49
N ALA A 188 9.88 24.66 6.16
CA ALA A 188 10.87 23.59 6.10
C ALA A 188 11.96 23.94 5.06
N PRO A 189 13.22 23.85 5.41
CA PRO A 189 14.30 24.17 4.49
C PRO A 189 14.26 23.25 3.28
N ALA A 190 14.69 23.77 2.13
CA ALA A 190 14.96 22.92 0.99
C ALA A 190 16.00 21.86 1.36
N PRO A 191 15.87 20.63 0.87
CA PRO A 191 16.85 19.60 1.17
C PRO A 191 18.26 20.05 0.76
N PRO A 192 19.30 19.79 1.57
CA PRO A 192 20.66 19.99 1.12
C PRO A 192 20.88 19.14 -0.13
N ARG A 193 21.64 19.66 -1.08
CA ARG A 193 21.97 18.90 -2.30
C ARG A 193 22.53 17.55 -1.89
N ALA A 194 21.79 16.47 -2.18
CA ALA A 194 22.17 15.13 -1.80
C ALA A 194 23.57 14.81 -2.34
N HIS A 195 24.46 14.32 -1.51
CA HIS A 195 25.64 13.59 -1.98
C HIS A 195 25.14 12.50 -2.90
N ARG A 196 25.74 12.40 -4.11
CA ARG A 196 25.38 11.35 -5.07
C ARG A 196 25.55 10.00 -4.37
N ASP A 197 24.45 9.35 -4.02
CA ASP A 197 24.50 7.95 -3.62
C ASP A 197 25.24 7.16 -4.69
N ILE A 198 26.26 6.43 -4.28
CA ILE A 198 27.10 5.62 -5.17
C ILE A 198 26.29 4.51 -5.81
N VAL A 199 25.19 4.05 -5.16
CA VAL A 199 24.34 2.95 -5.62
C VAL A 199 23.24 3.45 -6.54
N THR A 200 23.25 3.06 -7.81
CA THR A 200 22.24 3.44 -8.80
C THR A 200 21.06 2.45 -8.83
N PHE A 201 19.92 2.86 -9.40
CA PHE A 201 18.78 1.94 -9.65
C PHE A 201 19.20 0.75 -10.52
N ARG A 202 20.04 0.98 -11.54
CA ARG A 202 20.58 -0.09 -12.40
C ARG A 202 21.36 -1.12 -11.59
N THR A 203 22.22 -0.68 -10.68
CA THR A 203 22.99 -1.56 -9.79
C THR A 203 22.07 -2.40 -8.90
N LEU A 204 21.01 -1.83 -8.36
CA LEU A 204 20.04 -2.55 -7.51
C LEU A 204 19.23 -3.56 -8.32
N LEU A 205 18.81 -3.21 -9.53
CA LEU A 205 18.08 -4.11 -10.42
C LEU A 205 18.96 -5.24 -10.99
N SER A 206 20.28 -5.05 -11.10
CA SER A 206 21.20 -6.11 -11.54
C SER A 206 21.48 -7.16 -10.44
N GLN A 207 21.19 -6.85 -9.17
CA GLN A 207 21.41 -7.75 -8.04
C GLN A 207 20.30 -8.81 -7.92
N ARG A 208 20.52 -10.01 -8.44
CA ARG A 208 19.54 -11.12 -8.40
C ARG A 208 19.04 -11.45 -7.00
N ALA A 209 19.87 -11.27 -5.98
CA ALA A 209 19.50 -11.53 -4.58
C ALA A 209 18.36 -10.65 -4.05
N LEU A 210 18.13 -9.46 -4.64
CA LEU A 210 17.09 -8.53 -4.24
C LEU A 210 15.73 -8.83 -4.90
N TRP A 211 15.73 -9.49 -6.06
CA TRP A 211 14.52 -9.75 -6.83
C TRP A 211 13.49 -10.57 -6.06
N LEU A 212 13.91 -11.52 -5.23
CA LEU A 212 12.98 -12.30 -4.41
C LEU A 212 12.16 -11.40 -3.48
N SER A 213 12.78 -10.37 -2.88
CA SER A 213 12.05 -9.43 -2.03
C SER A 213 11.11 -8.54 -2.84
N TYR A 214 11.54 -8.06 -4.02
CA TYR A 214 10.68 -7.26 -4.92
C TYR A 214 9.48 -8.07 -5.41
N LEU A 215 9.70 -9.32 -5.81
CA LEU A 215 8.63 -10.21 -6.26
C LEU A 215 7.66 -10.58 -5.12
N CYS A 216 8.13 -10.74 -3.87
CA CYS A 216 7.25 -10.93 -2.72
C CYS A 216 6.29 -9.75 -2.52
N GLY A 217 6.77 -8.52 -2.66
CA GLY A 217 5.92 -7.32 -2.57
C GLY A 217 4.88 -7.28 -3.68
N ALA A 218 5.30 -7.51 -4.92
CA ALA A 218 4.41 -7.52 -6.09
C ALA A 218 3.38 -8.65 -6.02
N ALA A 219 3.79 -9.90 -5.77
CA ALA A 219 2.92 -11.05 -5.68
C ALA A 219 1.97 -10.96 -4.47
N GLY A 220 2.46 -10.51 -3.32
CA GLY A 220 1.63 -10.30 -2.15
C GLY A 220 0.49 -9.34 -2.42
N GLN A 221 0.76 -8.22 -3.09
CA GLN A 221 -0.28 -7.27 -3.49
C GLN A 221 -1.17 -7.77 -4.62
N ALA A 222 -0.61 -8.55 -5.55
CA ALA A 222 -1.40 -9.18 -6.62
C ALA A 222 -2.38 -10.24 -6.08
N VAL A 223 -2.19 -10.74 -4.86
CA VAL A 223 -3.14 -11.57 -4.12
C VAL A 223 -4.08 -10.74 -3.27
N PHE A 224 -3.52 -9.85 -2.44
CA PHE A 224 -4.27 -9.08 -1.44
C PHE A 224 -5.29 -8.12 -2.04
N SER A 225 -4.87 -7.33 -3.03
CA SER A 225 -5.73 -6.30 -3.62
C SER A 225 -6.96 -6.87 -4.33
N PRO A 226 -6.86 -7.92 -5.17
CA PRO A 226 -8.03 -8.55 -5.79
C PRO A 226 -9.03 -9.13 -4.80
N VAL A 227 -8.55 -9.82 -3.75
CA VAL A 227 -9.43 -10.40 -2.72
C VAL A 227 -10.36 -9.32 -2.16
N PHE A 228 -9.81 -8.18 -1.75
CA PHE A 228 -10.62 -7.09 -1.22
C PHE A 228 -11.39 -6.31 -2.30
N ASN A 229 -10.93 -6.32 -3.55
CA ASN A 229 -11.60 -5.61 -4.64
C ASN A 229 -12.87 -6.35 -5.12
N TYR A 230 -12.82 -7.67 -5.13
CA TYR A 230 -13.94 -8.51 -5.60
C TYR A 230 -14.78 -9.09 -4.47
N MET A 231 -14.43 -8.88 -3.22
CA MET A 231 -15.22 -9.30 -2.05
C MET A 231 -16.64 -8.72 -2.05
N PRO A 232 -16.88 -7.43 -2.41
CA PRO A 232 -18.24 -6.89 -2.51
C PRO A 232 -19.13 -7.69 -3.47
N TYR A 233 -18.61 -8.06 -4.64
CA TYR A 233 -19.35 -8.89 -5.60
C TYR A 233 -19.66 -10.25 -4.99
N ARG A 234 -18.67 -10.93 -4.40
CA ARG A 234 -18.87 -12.24 -3.77
C ARG A 234 -19.91 -12.23 -2.67
N LEU A 235 -19.92 -11.19 -1.84
CA LEU A 235 -20.86 -11.08 -0.73
C LEU A 235 -22.25 -10.59 -1.16
N ALA A 236 -22.39 -9.98 -2.33
CA ALA A 236 -23.69 -9.64 -2.92
C ALA A 236 -24.36 -10.86 -3.58
N GLU A 237 -23.59 -11.90 -3.95
CA GLU A 237 -24.11 -13.12 -4.56
C GLU A 237 -24.62 -14.12 -3.51
N LYS A 238 -25.42 -15.10 -3.97
CA LYS A 238 -25.81 -16.26 -3.15
C LYS A 238 -24.59 -17.04 -2.66
N PRO A 239 -24.59 -17.54 -1.44
CA PRO A 239 -25.70 -17.55 -0.47
C PRO A 239 -25.71 -16.36 0.49
N PHE A 240 -24.89 -15.33 0.31
CA PHE A 240 -24.72 -14.24 1.25
C PHE A 240 -25.78 -13.14 1.09
N GLU A 241 -26.01 -12.66 -0.13
CA GLU A 241 -26.99 -11.62 -0.49
C GLU A 241 -26.91 -10.35 0.39
N LEU A 242 -25.67 -9.96 0.75
CA LEU A 242 -25.43 -8.80 1.60
C LEU A 242 -25.51 -7.48 0.81
N SER A 243 -26.06 -6.45 1.44
CA SER A 243 -26.05 -5.09 0.86
C SER A 243 -24.63 -4.50 0.80
N THR A 244 -24.46 -3.44 0.01
CA THR A 244 -23.16 -2.75 -0.10
C THR A 244 -22.71 -2.21 1.25
N GLU A 245 -23.64 -1.71 2.08
CA GLU A 245 -23.36 -1.18 3.43
C GLU A 245 -22.86 -2.31 4.34
N GLN A 246 -23.55 -3.46 4.34
CA GLN A 246 -23.18 -4.62 5.15
C GLN A 246 -21.80 -5.18 4.70
N THR A 247 -21.60 -5.28 3.40
CA THR A 247 -20.33 -5.74 2.81
C THR A 247 -19.18 -4.80 3.17
N SER A 248 -19.43 -3.49 3.25
CA SER A 248 -18.40 -2.52 3.59
C SER A 248 -17.85 -2.68 5.02
N LEU A 249 -18.61 -3.29 5.93
CA LEU A 249 -18.15 -3.57 7.30
C LEU A 249 -17.02 -4.61 7.35
N VAL A 250 -16.88 -5.47 6.34
CA VAL A 250 -15.77 -6.43 6.29
C VAL A 250 -14.39 -5.74 6.25
N TYR A 251 -14.33 -4.50 5.78
CA TYR A 251 -13.09 -3.74 5.76
C TYR A 251 -12.57 -3.34 7.15
N LEU A 252 -13.37 -3.50 8.21
CA LEU A 252 -12.90 -3.34 9.60
C LEU A 252 -11.77 -4.31 9.95
N VAL A 253 -11.64 -5.44 9.23
CA VAL A 253 -10.53 -6.38 9.42
C VAL A 253 -9.15 -5.74 9.17
N TYR A 254 -9.09 -4.61 8.45
CA TYR A 254 -7.83 -3.86 8.26
C TYR A 254 -7.21 -3.37 9.58
N LEU A 255 -8.00 -3.22 10.65
CA LEU A 255 -7.48 -2.89 12.00
C LEU A 255 -6.42 -3.91 12.47
N VAL A 256 -6.55 -5.16 12.04
CA VAL A 256 -5.55 -6.21 12.30
C VAL A 256 -4.18 -5.80 11.74
N GLY A 257 -4.14 -5.13 10.59
CA GLY A 257 -2.90 -4.66 9.96
C GLY A 257 -2.10 -3.67 10.81
N ILE A 258 -2.79 -2.87 11.65
CA ILE A 258 -2.14 -1.91 12.56
C ILE A 258 -1.28 -2.66 13.61
N VAL A 259 -1.79 -3.79 14.09
CA VAL A 259 -1.11 -4.61 15.11
C VAL A 259 -0.08 -5.55 14.46
N MET A 260 -0.46 -6.15 13.32
CA MET A 260 0.35 -7.17 12.67
C MET A 260 1.64 -6.62 12.03
N GLY A 261 1.64 -5.38 11.53
CA GLY A 261 2.85 -4.78 10.94
C GLY A 261 4.05 -4.80 11.89
N PRO A 262 3.97 -4.16 13.07
CA PRO A 262 5.03 -4.21 14.09
C PRO A 262 5.29 -5.62 14.64
N GLY A 263 4.23 -6.43 14.80
CA GLY A 263 4.32 -7.82 15.28
C GLY A 263 5.14 -8.71 14.33
N ALA A 264 4.85 -8.64 13.04
CA ALA A 264 5.57 -9.41 12.03
C ALA A 264 7.06 -9.04 11.94
N GLY A 265 7.42 -7.77 12.13
CA GLY A 265 8.80 -7.33 12.22
C GLY A 265 9.54 -7.98 13.40
N ARG A 266 8.91 -8.06 14.59
CA ARG A 266 9.48 -8.74 15.77
C ARG A 266 9.66 -10.25 15.52
N ILE A 267 8.68 -10.89 14.86
CA ILE A 267 8.74 -12.31 14.49
C ILE A 267 9.92 -12.54 13.53
N ALA A 268 10.07 -11.70 12.50
CA ALA A 268 11.15 -11.79 11.53
C ALA A 268 12.54 -11.59 12.18
N ASN A 269 12.64 -10.70 13.16
CA ASN A 269 13.89 -10.50 13.91
C ASN A 269 14.23 -11.70 14.81
N ARG A 270 13.22 -12.38 15.36
CA ARG A 270 13.42 -13.53 16.28
C ARG A 270 13.66 -14.84 15.54
N PHE A 271 12.94 -15.11 14.46
CA PHE A 271 12.93 -16.42 13.78
C PHE A 271 13.62 -16.42 12.41
N GLY A 272 14.08 -15.26 11.94
CA GLY A 272 14.62 -15.05 10.61
C GLY A 272 13.55 -14.73 9.57
N SER A 273 13.95 -14.06 8.49
CA SER A 273 13.04 -13.68 7.40
C SER A 273 12.50 -14.87 6.63
N GLY A 274 13.34 -15.89 6.40
CA GLY A 274 12.95 -17.06 5.64
C GLY A 274 11.80 -17.82 6.29
N ARG A 275 11.88 -18.10 7.61
CA ARG A 275 10.80 -18.77 8.34
C ARG A 275 9.53 -17.91 8.41
N THR A 276 9.69 -16.60 8.58
CA THR A 276 8.57 -15.66 8.66
C THR A 276 7.84 -15.54 7.32
N LEU A 277 8.55 -15.51 6.20
CA LEU A 277 7.96 -15.56 4.86
C LEU A 277 7.17 -16.86 4.63
N ILE A 278 7.73 -18.02 5.00
CA ILE A 278 7.05 -19.32 4.87
C ILE A 278 5.77 -19.33 5.71
N GLY A 279 5.85 -18.95 6.99
CA GLY A 279 4.69 -18.92 7.89
C GLY A 279 3.60 -17.97 7.38
N GLY A 280 3.95 -16.75 6.97
CA GLY A 280 3.03 -15.78 6.40
C GLY A 280 2.37 -16.29 5.11
N ALA A 281 3.13 -16.91 4.22
CA ALA A 281 2.62 -17.49 2.97
C ALA A 281 1.65 -18.66 3.24
N LEU A 282 1.95 -19.53 4.19
CA LEU A 282 1.05 -20.65 4.57
C LEU A 282 -0.25 -20.13 5.18
N VAL A 283 -0.17 -19.14 6.09
CA VAL A 283 -1.36 -18.49 6.66
C VAL A 283 -2.20 -17.87 5.55
N LEU A 284 -1.57 -17.17 4.60
CA LEU A 284 -2.25 -16.56 3.46
C LEU A 284 -2.92 -17.62 2.57
N ALA A 285 -2.25 -18.73 2.26
CA ALA A 285 -2.82 -19.82 1.48
C ALA A 285 -4.04 -20.46 2.17
N MET A 286 -3.93 -20.77 3.48
CA MET A 286 -5.05 -21.30 4.26
C MET A 286 -6.23 -20.33 4.30
N ALA A 287 -5.95 -19.04 4.47
CA ALA A 287 -6.96 -18.00 4.47
C ALA A 287 -7.72 -17.92 3.13
N LEU A 288 -6.99 -17.99 2.01
CA LEU A 288 -7.59 -18.02 0.68
C LEU A 288 -8.52 -19.23 0.49
N LEU A 289 -8.09 -20.42 0.92
CA LEU A 289 -8.93 -21.61 0.85
C LEU A 289 -10.17 -21.49 1.76
N LEU A 290 -10.04 -20.87 2.93
CA LEU A 290 -11.18 -20.62 3.82
C LEU A 290 -12.21 -19.64 3.21
N LEU A 291 -11.80 -18.73 2.30
CA LEU A 291 -12.71 -17.84 1.57
C LEU A 291 -13.63 -18.59 0.59
N LEU A 292 -13.41 -19.87 0.33
CA LEU A 292 -14.32 -20.72 -0.47
C LEU A 292 -15.50 -21.23 0.35
N VAL A 293 -15.44 -21.18 1.67
CA VAL A 293 -16.52 -21.63 2.57
C VAL A 293 -17.67 -20.59 2.52
N PRO A 294 -18.90 -21.01 2.19
CA PRO A 294 -20.04 -20.11 2.02
C PRO A 294 -20.68 -19.71 3.37
N SER A 295 -19.91 -19.04 4.22
CA SER A 295 -20.33 -18.64 5.58
C SER A 295 -19.72 -17.28 5.92
N VAL A 296 -20.54 -16.32 6.38
CA VAL A 296 -20.07 -14.96 6.77
C VAL A 296 -19.00 -15.03 7.87
N PRO A 297 -19.14 -15.80 8.97
CA PRO A 297 -18.07 -15.95 9.96
C PRO A 297 -16.78 -16.50 9.35
N ALA A 298 -16.85 -17.48 8.45
CA ALA A 298 -15.67 -18.03 7.79
C ALA A 298 -14.97 -16.96 6.92
N VAL A 299 -15.72 -16.15 6.19
CA VAL A 299 -15.19 -15.04 5.38
C VAL A 299 -14.48 -14.01 6.29
N VAL A 300 -15.09 -13.61 7.40
CA VAL A 300 -14.47 -12.64 8.33
C VAL A 300 -13.17 -13.19 8.91
N ILE A 301 -13.17 -14.44 9.39
CA ILE A 301 -11.96 -15.09 9.89
C ILE A 301 -10.89 -15.17 8.79
N ALA A 302 -11.29 -15.58 7.59
CA ALA A 302 -10.39 -15.66 6.44
C ALA A 302 -9.76 -14.31 6.12
N LEU A 303 -10.54 -13.22 6.10
CA LEU A 303 -10.03 -11.88 5.82
C LEU A 303 -9.07 -11.37 6.92
N VAL A 304 -9.33 -11.70 8.18
CA VAL A 304 -8.37 -11.46 9.29
C VAL A 304 -7.06 -12.19 9.02
N LEU A 305 -7.12 -13.46 8.62
CA LEU A 305 -5.94 -14.26 8.30
C LEU A 305 -5.25 -13.77 7.01
N VAL A 306 -6.00 -13.32 5.99
CA VAL A 306 -5.43 -12.67 4.79
C VAL A 306 -4.62 -11.44 5.19
N CYS A 307 -5.17 -10.56 6.03
CA CYS A 307 -4.41 -9.42 6.57
C CYS A 307 -3.17 -9.89 7.33
N GLY A 308 -3.31 -10.83 8.24
CA GLY A 308 -2.20 -11.37 9.05
C GLY A 308 -1.08 -11.96 8.19
N GLY A 309 -1.42 -12.84 7.25
CA GLY A 309 -0.48 -13.47 6.33
C GLY A 309 0.21 -12.46 5.42
N PHE A 310 -0.57 -11.58 4.80
CA PHE A 310 -0.05 -10.54 3.90
C PHE A 310 0.92 -9.58 4.61
N PHE A 311 0.54 -8.98 5.75
CA PHE A 311 1.41 -8.06 6.47
C PHE A 311 2.66 -8.75 7.01
N THR A 312 2.57 -10.04 7.35
CA THR A 312 3.72 -10.86 7.75
C THR A 312 4.71 -11.06 6.58
N VAL A 313 4.21 -11.44 5.41
CA VAL A 313 5.03 -11.56 4.18
C VAL A 313 5.67 -10.22 3.83
N HIS A 314 4.88 -9.14 3.83
CA HIS A 314 5.34 -7.80 3.50
C HIS A 314 6.48 -7.33 4.42
N ALA A 315 6.29 -7.40 5.73
CA ALA A 315 7.29 -6.98 6.71
C ALA A 315 8.58 -7.81 6.62
N ALA A 316 8.45 -9.14 6.45
CA ALA A 316 9.59 -10.03 6.30
C ALA A 316 10.37 -9.78 4.99
N ALA A 317 9.68 -9.50 3.88
CA ALA A 317 10.29 -9.19 2.59
C ALA A 317 11.08 -7.87 2.62
N VAL A 318 10.50 -6.81 3.22
CA VAL A 318 11.18 -5.52 3.41
C VAL A 318 12.38 -5.68 4.35
N GLY A 319 12.24 -6.45 5.43
CA GLY A 319 13.33 -6.75 6.35
C GLY A 319 14.47 -7.50 5.66
N ALA A 320 14.17 -8.51 4.85
CA ALA A 320 15.15 -9.26 4.07
C ALA A 320 15.87 -8.38 3.03
N LEU A 321 15.13 -7.50 2.34
CA LEU A 321 15.68 -6.54 1.40
C LEU A 321 16.71 -5.63 2.07
N ASN A 322 16.34 -5.01 3.18
CA ASN A 322 17.20 -4.04 3.85
C ASN A 322 18.45 -4.68 4.50
N ARG A 323 18.36 -5.93 4.98
CA ARG A 323 19.52 -6.64 5.52
C ARG A 323 20.58 -7.01 4.49
N LYS A 324 20.21 -7.14 3.22
CA LYS A 324 21.14 -7.44 2.10
C LYS A 324 21.91 -6.21 1.62
N LEU A 325 21.60 -5.02 2.14
CA LEU A 325 22.13 -3.76 1.65
C LEU A 325 22.88 -3.02 2.76
N THR A 326 24.12 -2.65 2.48
CA THR A 326 24.91 -1.72 3.31
C THR A 326 24.61 -0.26 2.93
N HIS A 327 24.31 -0.01 1.64
CA HIS A 327 24.00 1.31 1.09
C HIS A 327 22.86 1.21 0.08
N GLY A 328 22.15 2.32 -0.18
CA GLY A 328 21.12 2.40 -1.20
C GLY A 328 19.75 1.85 -0.76
N GLN A 329 19.51 1.62 0.55
CA GLN A 329 18.24 1.11 1.07
C GLN A 329 17.04 1.96 0.60
N GLY A 330 17.17 3.28 0.58
CA GLY A 330 16.10 4.19 0.14
C GLY A 330 15.66 3.91 -1.30
N ARG A 331 16.63 3.74 -2.22
CA ARG A 331 16.33 3.39 -3.64
C ARG A 331 15.80 1.97 -3.80
N ALA A 332 16.32 1.02 -3.03
CA ALA A 332 15.82 -0.35 -3.04
C ALA A 332 14.37 -0.43 -2.55
N ASN A 333 14.04 0.28 -1.47
CA ASN A 333 12.67 0.39 -0.99
C ASN A 333 11.76 1.11 -2.00
N ALA A 334 12.25 2.09 -2.76
CA ALA A 334 11.49 2.72 -3.83
C ALA A 334 11.14 1.73 -4.97
N ILE A 335 12.09 0.86 -5.36
CA ILE A 335 11.83 -0.24 -6.32
C ILE A 335 10.81 -1.23 -5.73
N TYR A 336 10.95 -1.58 -4.44
CA TYR A 336 10.00 -2.45 -3.76
C TYR A 336 8.57 -1.88 -3.80
N VAL A 337 8.41 -0.61 -3.46
CA VAL A 337 7.12 0.10 -3.47
C VAL A 337 6.55 0.20 -4.88
N LEU A 338 7.39 0.47 -5.89
CA LEU A 338 6.98 0.42 -7.30
C LEU A 338 6.41 -0.96 -7.65
N GLY A 339 7.15 -2.04 -7.37
CA GLY A 339 6.70 -3.41 -7.60
C GLY A 339 5.42 -3.75 -6.84
N TYR A 340 5.31 -3.31 -5.60
CA TYR A 340 4.14 -3.46 -4.73
C TYR A 340 2.86 -2.86 -5.36
N TYR A 341 2.90 -1.61 -5.83
CA TYR A 341 1.74 -0.97 -6.45
C TYR A 341 1.46 -1.47 -7.88
N LEU A 342 2.50 -1.82 -8.65
CA LEU A 342 2.32 -2.49 -9.95
C LEU A 342 1.67 -3.87 -9.77
N GLY A 343 2.06 -4.61 -8.72
CA GLY A 343 1.43 -5.87 -8.34
C GLY A 343 -0.05 -5.71 -8.00
N ALA A 344 -0.40 -4.66 -7.27
CA ALA A 344 -1.80 -4.33 -6.95
C ALA A 344 -2.61 -3.98 -8.21
N TRP A 345 -2.08 -3.10 -9.06
CA TRP A 345 -2.70 -2.73 -10.33
C TRP A 345 -2.91 -3.93 -11.24
N PHE A 346 -1.86 -4.70 -11.48
CA PHE A 346 -1.93 -5.91 -12.30
C PHE A 346 -2.91 -6.92 -11.70
N GLY A 347 -2.82 -7.16 -10.38
CA GLY A 347 -3.67 -8.10 -9.68
C GLY A 347 -5.15 -7.79 -9.82
N ILE A 348 -5.58 -6.53 -9.58
CA ILE A 348 -6.96 -6.11 -9.74
C ILE A 348 -7.42 -6.26 -11.20
N THR A 349 -6.60 -5.80 -12.15
CA THR A 349 -6.96 -5.80 -13.57
C THR A 349 -7.12 -7.20 -14.11
N TRP A 350 -6.18 -8.08 -13.82
CA TRP A 350 -6.19 -9.47 -14.24
C TRP A 350 -7.32 -10.28 -13.56
N ALA A 351 -7.51 -10.04 -12.25
CA ALA A 351 -8.54 -10.74 -11.50
C ALA A 351 -9.96 -10.38 -11.96
N ALA A 352 -10.18 -9.20 -12.55
CA ALA A 352 -11.45 -8.86 -13.20
C ALA A 352 -11.81 -9.87 -14.29
N TRP A 353 -10.86 -10.14 -15.17
CA TRP A 353 -11.06 -11.11 -16.25
C TRP A 353 -11.30 -12.51 -15.70
N VAL A 354 -10.50 -12.95 -14.71
CA VAL A 354 -10.69 -14.27 -14.08
C VAL A 354 -12.03 -14.37 -13.37
N TYR A 355 -12.44 -13.32 -12.65
CA TYR A 355 -13.73 -13.31 -11.96
C TYR A 355 -14.90 -13.39 -12.94
N GLN A 356 -14.86 -12.64 -14.06
CA GLN A 356 -15.91 -12.65 -15.09
C GLN A 356 -16.10 -14.02 -15.75
N HIS A 357 -15.00 -14.80 -15.94
CA HIS A 357 -15.06 -16.07 -16.67
C HIS A 357 -15.14 -17.30 -15.78
N GLY A 358 -14.62 -17.24 -14.56
CA GLY A 358 -14.52 -18.39 -13.67
C GLY A 358 -15.02 -18.13 -12.24
N GLY A 359 -15.55 -16.94 -11.98
CA GLY A 359 -16.13 -16.56 -10.69
C GLY A 359 -15.11 -16.53 -9.55
N TRP A 360 -15.63 -16.51 -8.33
CA TRP A 360 -14.85 -16.41 -7.11
C TRP A 360 -13.84 -17.55 -6.93
N SER A 361 -14.25 -18.78 -7.24
CA SER A 361 -13.38 -19.96 -7.05
C SER A 361 -12.14 -19.92 -7.96
N ALA A 362 -12.29 -19.46 -9.20
CA ALA A 362 -11.17 -19.31 -10.12
C ALA A 362 -10.21 -18.21 -9.64
N LEU A 363 -10.74 -17.08 -9.16
CA LEU A 363 -9.94 -16.01 -8.58
C LEU A 363 -9.10 -16.52 -7.40
N ILE A 364 -9.73 -17.24 -6.47
CA ILE A 364 -9.03 -17.82 -5.30
C ILE A 364 -7.99 -18.85 -5.74
N GLY A 365 -8.31 -19.74 -6.69
CA GLY A 365 -7.35 -20.71 -7.22
C GLY A 365 -6.08 -20.06 -7.76
N CYS A 366 -6.24 -19.02 -8.56
CA CYS A 366 -5.13 -18.26 -9.09
C CYS A 366 -4.37 -17.48 -8.00
N ALA A 367 -5.08 -16.91 -7.01
CA ALA A 367 -4.45 -16.25 -5.87
C ALA A 367 -3.58 -17.23 -5.06
N VAL A 368 -4.05 -18.47 -4.83
CA VAL A 368 -3.27 -19.53 -4.15
C VAL A 368 -2.01 -19.87 -4.95
N LEU A 369 -2.08 -19.94 -6.29
CA LEU A 369 -0.90 -20.16 -7.13
C LEU A 369 0.14 -19.04 -6.96
N LEU A 370 -0.30 -17.78 -6.87
CA LEU A 370 0.60 -16.63 -6.66
C LEU A 370 1.28 -16.65 -5.29
N VAL A 371 0.69 -17.29 -4.28
CA VAL A 371 1.33 -17.47 -2.95
C VAL A 371 2.58 -18.35 -3.04
N SER A 372 2.74 -19.15 -4.10
CA SER A 372 3.98 -19.88 -4.35
C SER A 372 5.22 -18.98 -4.41
N VAL A 373 5.08 -17.71 -4.84
CA VAL A 373 6.17 -16.74 -4.92
C VAL A 373 6.78 -16.43 -3.54
N PRO A 374 6.02 -15.90 -2.55
CA PRO A 374 6.57 -15.65 -1.22
C PRO A 374 6.97 -16.94 -0.50
N LEU A 375 6.31 -18.08 -0.76
CA LEU A 375 6.70 -19.37 -0.22
C LEU A 375 8.08 -19.79 -0.72
N THR A 376 8.31 -19.75 -2.03
CA THR A 376 9.60 -20.07 -2.66
C THR A 376 10.69 -19.11 -2.18
N ALA A 377 10.39 -17.82 -2.13
CA ALA A 377 11.31 -16.82 -1.60
C ALA A 377 11.71 -17.11 -0.16
N GLY A 378 10.74 -17.50 0.69
CA GLY A 378 11.00 -17.89 2.08
C GLY A 378 11.89 -19.13 2.20
N LEU A 379 11.69 -20.14 1.36
CA LEU A 379 12.52 -21.34 1.31
C LEU A 379 13.96 -21.02 0.91
N LEU A 380 14.15 -20.17 -0.10
CA LEU A 380 15.47 -19.75 -0.58
C LEU A 380 16.18 -18.87 0.46
N GLU A 381 15.46 -17.91 1.08
CA GLU A 381 16.01 -17.07 2.14
C GLU A 381 16.45 -17.90 3.34
N ARG A 382 15.63 -18.86 3.78
CA ARG A 382 15.98 -19.80 4.87
C ARG A 382 17.22 -20.62 4.55
N ARG A 383 17.40 -21.03 3.28
CA ARG A 383 18.63 -21.74 2.86
C ARG A 383 19.84 -20.82 2.91
N ALA A 384 19.69 -19.55 2.50
CA ALA A 384 20.75 -18.55 2.56
C ALA A 384 21.15 -18.23 4.02
N GLU A 385 20.17 -18.08 4.92
CA GLU A 385 20.38 -17.84 6.36
C GLU A 385 21.12 -19.00 7.07
N ARG A 386 21.06 -20.22 6.52
CA ARG A 386 21.72 -21.41 7.09
C ARG A 386 23.13 -21.67 6.58
N ARG A 387 23.56 -20.97 5.51
CA ARG A 387 24.93 -21.11 5.03
C ARG A 387 25.86 -20.38 5.99
N PRO A 388 26.86 -21.07 6.61
CA PRO A 388 27.85 -20.38 7.45
C PRO A 388 28.57 -19.33 6.60
N LEU A 389 28.88 -18.19 7.21
CA LEU A 389 29.76 -17.16 6.64
C LEU A 389 31.13 -17.78 6.38
N GLN A 390 31.36 -18.35 5.21
CA GLN A 390 32.68 -18.79 4.72
C GLN A 390 33.51 -17.58 4.25
N HIS A 391 33.59 -16.53 5.04
CA HIS A 391 34.49 -15.40 4.75
C HIS A 391 35.10 -14.90 6.06
N GLY A 392 36.00 -15.70 6.61
CA GLY A 392 36.77 -15.37 7.80
C GLY A 392 38.02 -16.21 7.98
N ALA A 393 38.58 -16.77 6.89
CA ALA A 393 39.79 -17.57 6.98
C ALA A 393 40.69 -17.39 5.74
N THR A 394 41.13 -16.14 5.47
CA THR A 394 42.35 -15.89 4.67
C THR A 394 42.76 -14.43 4.87
N ALA A 395 43.17 -14.04 6.08
CA ALA A 395 43.99 -12.86 6.31
C ALA A 395 44.71 -12.99 7.67
N SER A 396 45.43 -14.07 7.82
CA SER A 396 46.53 -14.16 8.82
C SER A 396 47.44 -15.26 8.30
N VAL A 397 48.43 -14.88 7.55
CA VAL A 397 49.78 -15.41 7.40
C VAL A 397 50.39 -14.68 6.18
N VAL A 398 51.12 -13.62 6.42
CA VAL A 398 52.45 -13.35 5.89
C VAL A 398 53.06 -12.28 6.78
N ASP A 399 54.16 -12.64 7.32
CA ASP A 399 55.10 -11.91 8.16
C ASP A 399 55.47 -10.52 7.69
#